data_4708f3ca5a526c549acbff88ee5ea5a5
#
_entry.id   4708f3ca5a526c549acbff88ee5ea5a5
#
_cell.length_a   1.000
_cell.length_b   1.000
_cell.length_c   1.000
_cell.angle_alpha   90.00
_cell.angle_beta   90.00
_cell.angle_gamma   90.00
#
_symmetry.space_group_name_H-M   'P 1'
#
loop_
_entity.id
_entity.type
_entity.pdbx_description
1 polymer ?
#
loop_
_entity_poly.entity_id
_entity_poly.type
_entity_poly.pdbx_seq_one_letter_code
_entity_poly.pdbx_strand_id
1 'polypeptide(L)'
;MKQNFNFIQSIRLSTRTDDDFCSNNAIRGILWNIVYFPCDLYADCKDNNVEKIKEYIQHVPISQINHVESNGSTSLHVAAYYGFNELVKLLLKNGASRSIRNKHNLTAYEEARTSTIREIFKRFNDEDRFLSNIDINYEWILVCEETFLQREHFRQQLLKTFARDSTEDLSTKFDTVYDRIKEHYIILFEQENLPQRQQLLIDWFFMNASIEKNPIWIVKAYTSTTDFYKILNRHLAMYVLEYFHPTLNKSIDYKLVNCLIDFVGIFIHSDGLDKLNYVGQCYRGMLMTKDDISQYTIGSQVMNMTLLSTSKQKTIAEIYAGDGQSKLMRQTPDFKLIHFSTVCTYTVRNKHTALDIHQISEVTDEEEILILPFSTFRVTSMKQNDPKKNGILIELELEECCES
;
A
#
# COMPACT_ATOMS: atom_id res chain seq x y z
N MET A 1 -27.27 -17.32 -11.42
CA MET A 1 -27.84 -17.00 -12.76
C MET A 1 -29.17 -16.23 -12.72
N LYS A 2 -30.16 -16.57 -11.89
CA LYS A 2 -31.45 -15.85 -11.86
C LYS A 2 -31.39 -14.41 -11.29
N GLN A 3 -30.51 -14.10 -10.37
CA GLN A 3 -30.37 -12.75 -9.81
C GLN A 3 -29.72 -11.76 -10.79
N ASN A 4 -28.76 -12.20 -11.62
CA ASN A 4 -28.15 -11.35 -12.64
C ASN A 4 -29.10 -11.03 -13.80
N PHE A 5 -30.07 -11.90 -14.07
CA PHE A 5 -31.06 -11.68 -15.14
C PHE A 5 -32.04 -10.56 -14.79
N ASN A 6 -32.42 -10.45 -13.50
CA ASN A 6 -33.32 -9.39 -13.04
C ASN A 6 -32.65 -8.00 -13.01
N PHE A 7 -31.35 -7.96 -12.74
CA PHE A 7 -30.57 -6.72 -12.77
C PHE A 7 -30.45 -6.16 -14.21
N ILE A 8 -30.21 -7.05 -15.18
CA ILE A 8 -30.13 -6.67 -16.61
C ILE A 8 -31.49 -6.16 -17.16
N GLN A 9 -32.59 -6.74 -16.68
CA GLN A 9 -33.94 -6.24 -17.06
C GLN A 9 -34.25 -4.87 -16.42
N SER A 10 -33.78 -4.60 -15.20
CA SER A 10 -33.97 -3.29 -14.55
C SER A 10 -33.20 -2.16 -15.26
N ILE A 11 -32.02 -2.45 -15.81
CA ILE A 11 -31.24 -1.48 -16.60
C ILE A 11 -31.91 -1.18 -17.93
N ARG A 12 -32.52 -2.19 -18.60
CA ARG A 12 -33.24 -1.99 -19.87
C ARG A 12 -34.51 -1.15 -19.76
N LEU A 13 -35.09 -1.06 -18.55
CA LEU A 13 -36.34 -0.32 -18.33
C LEU A 13 -36.16 1.15 -17.90
N SER A 14 -34.89 1.54 -17.52
CA SER A 14 -34.61 2.91 -17.06
C SER A 14 -34.03 3.85 -18.12
N THR A 15 -33.61 3.35 -19.30
CA THR A 15 -33.00 4.15 -20.36
C THR A 15 -34.02 4.52 -21.45
N ARG A 16 -34.72 5.62 -21.26
CA ARG A 16 -35.43 6.35 -22.32
C ARG A 16 -34.57 7.56 -22.72
N THR A 17 -33.72 7.39 -23.70
CA THR A 17 -33.21 8.28 -24.75
C THR A 17 -31.78 7.87 -25.12
N ASP A 18 -31.57 7.61 -26.40
CA ASP A 18 -30.29 7.07 -26.96
C ASP A 18 -29.10 8.05 -26.88
N ASP A 19 -29.32 9.34 -26.61
CA ASP A 19 -28.27 10.36 -26.65
C ASP A 19 -27.46 10.48 -25.33
N ASP A 20 -28.05 10.13 -24.17
CA ASP A 20 -27.35 10.15 -22.87
C ASP A 20 -26.43 8.93 -22.64
N PHE A 21 -26.59 7.90 -23.48
CA PHE A 21 -25.85 6.65 -23.34
C PHE A 21 -24.39 6.73 -23.84
N CYS A 22 -24.12 7.70 -24.70
CA CYS A 22 -22.79 7.84 -25.34
C CYS A 22 -21.75 8.62 -24.51
N SER A 23 -22.18 9.39 -23.52
CA SER A 23 -21.27 10.26 -22.75
C SER A 23 -20.67 9.64 -21.48
N ASN A 24 -21.12 8.47 -21.06
CA ASN A 24 -20.70 7.86 -19.80
C ASN A 24 -19.73 6.69 -20.05
N ASN A 25 -18.42 6.98 -20.05
CA ASN A 25 -17.34 6.00 -20.26
C ASN A 25 -17.40 4.83 -19.25
N ALA A 26 -17.92 5.05 -18.04
CA ALA A 26 -18.07 4.01 -17.02
C ALA A 26 -19.13 2.95 -17.42
N ILE A 27 -20.26 3.39 -18.00
CA ILE A 27 -21.33 2.48 -18.46
C ILE A 27 -20.88 1.73 -19.70
N ARG A 28 -20.12 2.35 -20.60
CA ARG A 28 -19.50 1.67 -21.74
C ARG A 28 -18.55 0.55 -21.28
N GLY A 29 -17.73 0.79 -20.25
CA GLY A 29 -16.85 -0.22 -19.66
C GLY A 29 -17.63 -1.42 -19.10
N ILE A 30 -18.72 -1.18 -18.40
CA ILE A 30 -19.58 -2.22 -17.81
C ILE A 30 -20.30 -3.04 -18.87
N LEU A 31 -20.85 -2.41 -19.93
CA LEU A 31 -21.55 -3.11 -21.01
C LEU A 31 -20.60 -3.88 -21.94
N TRP A 32 -19.40 -3.36 -22.21
CA TRP A 32 -18.37 -4.08 -22.95
C TRP A 32 -17.96 -5.36 -22.23
N ASN A 33 -17.85 -5.31 -20.90
CA ASN A 33 -17.45 -6.42 -20.05
C ASN A 33 -18.50 -7.53 -19.93
N ILE A 34 -19.80 -7.21 -20.14
CA ILE A 34 -20.89 -8.20 -20.02
C ILE A 34 -21.15 -8.95 -21.34
N VAL A 35 -20.84 -8.36 -22.49
CA VAL A 35 -21.37 -8.84 -23.77
C VAL A 35 -20.32 -9.49 -24.71
N TYR A 36 -18.99 -9.30 -24.51
CA TYR A 36 -18.07 -9.57 -25.60
C TYR A 36 -16.78 -10.36 -25.31
N PHE A 37 -16.59 -10.99 -24.13
CA PHE A 37 -15.40 -11.83 -23.96
C PHE A 37 -15.74 -13.30 -23.69
N PRO A 38 -15.80 -14.13 -24.74
CA PRO A 38 -15.80 -15.59 -24.59
C PRO A 38 -14.37 -16.12 -24.36
N CYS A 39 -13.51 -15.39 -23.63
CA CYS A 39 -12.18 -15.87 -23.31
C CYS A 39 -12.16 -16.45 -21.90
N ASP A 40 -11.85 -17.72 -21.82
CA ASP A 40 -11.56 -18.39 -20.57
C ASP A 40 -10.09 -18.15 -20.22
N LEU A 41 -9.81 -17.05 -19.49
CA LEU A 41 -8.45 -16.68 -19.10
C LEU A 41 -7.76 -17.81 -18.33
N TYR A 42 -8.51 -18.56 -17.51
CA TYR A 42 -7.95 -19.65 -16.74
C TYR A 42 -7.52 -20.82 -17.66
N ALA A 43 -8.37 -21.22 -18.63
CA ALA A 43 -8.03 -22.24 -19.60
C ALA A 43 -6.85 -21.80 -20.48
N ASP A 44 -6.87 -20.57 -20.98
CA ASP A 44 -5.77 -20.04 -21.78
C ASP A 44 -4.44 -20.00 -21.00
N CYS A 45 -4.48 -19.69 -19.69
CA CYS A 45 -3.29 -19.79 -18.83
C CYS A 45 -2.83 -21.22 -18.63
N LYS A 46 -3.75 -22.18 -18.47
CA LYS A 46 -3.43 -23.60 -18.33
C LYS A 46 -2.75 -24.16 -19.58
N ASP A 47 -3.20 -23.72 -20.75
CA ASP A 47 -2.68 -24.14 -22.05
C ASP A 47 -1.45 -23.33 -22.51
N ASN A 48 -0.96 -22.39 -21.67
CA ASN A 48 0.16 -21.50 -21.96
C ASN A 48 -0.01 -20.65 -23.24
N ASN A 49 -1.21 -20.18 -23.52
CA ASN A 49 -1.55 -19.40 -24.70
C ASN A 49 -1.12 -17.93 -24.58
N VAL A 50 0.18 -17.69 -24.40
CA VAL A 50 0.75 -16.36 -24.07
C VAL A 50 0.33 -15.30 -25.09
N GLU A 51 0.50 -15.56 -26.39
CA GLU A 51 0.22 -14.58 -27.44
C GLU A 51 -1.27 -14.22 -27.48
N LYS A 52 -2.14 -15.21 -27.36
CA LYS A 52 -3.59 -14.96 -27.29
C LYS A 52 -3.96 -14.09 -26.08
N ILE A 53 -3.38 -14.37 -24.91
CA ILE A 53 -3.64 -13.60 -23.69
C ILE A 53 -3.14 -12.16 -23.83
N LYS A 54 -1.97 -11.92 -24.44
CA LYS A 54 -1.44 -10.57 -24.70
C LYS A 54 -2.41 -9.68 -25.46
N GLU A 55 -3.16 -10.25 -26.41
CA GLU A 55 -4.10 -9.50 -27.26
C GLU A 55 -5.27 -8.93 -26.46
N TYR A 56 -5.73 -9.63 -25.42
CA TYR A 56 -6.97 -9.24 -24.73
C TYR A 56 -6.84 -8.88 -23.26
N ILE A 57 -5.75 -9.23 -22.58
CA ILE A 57 -5.64 -9.11 -21.11
C ILE A 57 -5.83 -7.68 -20.59
N GLN A 58 -5.44 -6.68 -21.39
CA GLN A 58 -5.60 -5.27 -21.01
C GLN A 58 -7.08 -4.85 -20.88
N HIS A 59 -7.98 -5.60 -21.54
CA HIS A 59 -9.42 -5.35 -21.52
C HIS A 59 -10.17 -6.24 -20.54
N VAL A 60 -9.51 -7.24 -19.97
CA VAL A 60 -10.12 -8.14 -18.96
C VAL A 60 -10.36 -7.37 -17.66
N PRO A 61 -11.56 -7.41 -17.08
CA PRO A 61 -11.83 -6.83 -15.77
C PRO A 61 -10.94 -7.40 -14.68
N ILE A 62 -10.54 -6.57 -13.70
CA ILE A 62 -9.73 -7.02 -12.57
C ILE A 62 -10.43 -8.15 -11.80
N SER A 63 -11.75 -8.09 -11.66
CA SER A 63 -12.55 -9.16 -11.04
C SER A 63 -12.45 -10.50 -11.77
N GLN A 64 -12.30 -10.49 -13.08
CA GLN A 64 -12.12 -11.70 -13.89
C GLN A 64 -10.68 -12.22 -13.83
N ILE A 65 -9.67 -11.33 -13.83
CA ILE A 65 -8.26 -11.73 -13.62
C ILE A 65 -8.08 -12.42 -12.26
N ASN A 66 -8.79 -11.92 -11.24
CA ASN A 66 -8.75 -12.41 -9.88
C ASN A 66 -9.88 -13.40 -9.55
N HIS A 67 -10.57 -13.91 -10.59
CA HIS A 67 -11.62 -14.90 -10.39
C HIS A 67 -11.04 -16.18 -9.81
N VAL A 68 -11.73 -16.68 -8.77
CA VAL A 68 -11.40 -17.96 -8.13
C VAL A 68 -12.29 -19.04 -8.75
N GLU A 69 -11.67 -19.96 -9.44
CA GLU A 69 -12.35 -21.08 -10.09
C GLU A 69 -12.94 -22.08 -9.08
N SER A 70 -13.79 -22.98 -9.56
CA SER A 70 -14.42 -24.01 -8.74
C SER A 70 -13.41 -24.92 -8.02
N ASN A 71 -12.19 -25.07 -8.57
CA ASN A 71 -11.08 -25.76 -7.94
C ASN A 71 -10.33 -24.92 -6.88
N GLY A 72 -10.76 -23.67 -6.65
CA GLY A 72 -10.17 -22.74 -5.69
C GLY A 72 -8.94 -21.97 -6.18
N SER A 73 -8.52 -22.16 -7.44
CA SER A 73 -7.32 -21.50 -8.00
C SER A 73 -7.69 -20.33 -8.90
N THR A 74 -6.78 -19.32 -9.01
CA THR A 74 -6.86 -18.24 -10.00
C THR A 74 -5.95 -18.55 -11.18
N SER A 75 -6.07 -17.76 -12.26
CA SER A 75 -5.15 -17.83 -13.41
C SER A 75 -3.69 -17.67 -13.00
N LEU A 76 -3.40 -16.84 -11.97
CA LEU A 76 -2.04 -16.66 -11.45
C LEU A 76 -1.51 -17.93 -10.76
N HIS A 77 -2.35 -18.67 -10.01
CA HIS A 77 -1.97 -19.95 -9.41
C HIS A 77 -1.57 -20.96 -10.48
N VAL A 78 -2.39 -21.10 -11.53
CA VAL A 78 -2.11 -22.02 -12.62
C VAL A 78 -0.79 -21.67 -13.34
N ALA A 79 -0.57 -20.43 -13.68
CA ALA A 79 0.66 -19.99 -14.33
C ALA A 79 1.90 -20.24 -13.46
N ALA A 80 1.81 -19.98 -12.13
CA ALA A 80 2.89 -20.22 -11.18
C ALA A 80 3.17 -21.72 -10.98
N TYR A 81 2.13 -22.54 -10.85
CA TYR A 81 2.23 -23.99 -10.66
C TYR A 81 2.90 -24.69 -11.85
N TYR A 82 2.52 -24.32 -13.10
CA TYR A 82 3.12 -24.91 -14.29
C TYR A 82 4.49 -24.32 -14.66
N GLY A 83 4.90 -23.24 -14.07
CA GLY A 83 6.22 -22.65 -14.33
C GLY A 83 6.24 -21.69 -15.52
N PHE A 84 5.14 -21.04 -15.87
CA PHE A 84 5.02 -20.16 -17.01
C PHE A 84 5.44 -18.72 -16.70
N ASN A 85 6.75 -18.46 -16.71
CA ASN A 85 7.34 -17.20 -16.30
C ASN A 85 6.72 -15.97 -16.97
N GLU A 86 6.47 -16.04 -18.28
CA GLU A 86 5.94 -14.93 -19.06
C GLU A 86 4.48 -14.63 -18.70
N LEU A 87 3.67 -15.67 -18.49
CA LEU A 87 2.28 -15.51 -18.03
C LEU A 87 2.21 -14.94 -16.63
N VAL A 88 3.06 -15.38 -15.69
CA VAL A 88 3.12 -14.82 -14.35
C VAL A 88 3.40 -13.31 -14.39
N LYS A 89 4.42 -12.88 -15.15
CA LYS A 89 4.73 -11.47 -15.38
C LYS A 89 3.56 -10.70 -15.96
N LEU A 90 2.93 -11.27 -16.99
CA LEU A 90 1.82 -10.66 -17.70
C LEU A 90 0.60 -10.47 -16.80
N LEU A 91 0.23 -11.49 -16.02
CA LEU A 91 -0.88 -11.44 -15.06
C LEU A 91 -0.61 -10.42 -13.95
N LEU A 92 0.57 -10.44 -13.34
CA LEU A 92 0.94 -9.48 -12.29
C LEU A 92 0.91 -8.04 -12.79
N LYS A 93 1.45 -7.78 -14.00
CA LYS A 93 1.41 -6.45 -14.63
C LYS A 93 -0.02 -5.97 -14.90
N ASN A 94 -0.96 -6.90 -15.08
CA ASN A 94 -2.36 -6.59 -15.35
C ASN A 94 -3.28 -6.66 -14.13
N GLY A 95 -2.74 -6.72 -12.92
CA GLY A 95 -3.49 -6.59 -11.67
C GLY A 95 -3.97 -7.92 -11.08
N ALA A 96 -3.27 -9.02 -11.36
CA ALA A 96 -3.47 -10.24 -10.60
C ALA A 96 -2.99 -10.05 -9.17
N SER A 97 -3.87 -10.31 -8.19
CA SER A 97 -3.57 -10.24 -6.77
C SER A 97 -2.66 -11.39 -6.36
N ARG A 98 -1.62 -11.08 -5.61
CA ARG A 98 -0.65 -12.06 -5.09
C ARG A 98 -1.13 -12.75 -3.84
N SER A 99 -2.07 -12.13 -3.11
CA SER A 99 -2.51 -12.56 -1.79
C SER A 99 -3.71 -13.50 -1.78
N ILE A 100 -4.34 -13.77 -2.94
CA ILE A 100 -5.44 -14.73 -3.01
C ILE A 100 -4.92 -16.12 -2.67
N ARG A 101 -5.64 -16.82 -1.77
CA ARG A 101 -5.31 -18.18 -1.37
C ARG A 101 -6.27 -19.18 -2.02
N ASN A 102 -5.74 -20.27 -2.51
CA ASN A 102 -6.54 -21.35 -3.08
C ASN A 102 -7.16 -22.24 -1.99
N LYS A 103 -7.87 -23.30 -2.39
CA LYS A 103 -8.49 -24.26 -1.46
C LYS A 103 -7.50 -25.00 -0.52
N HIS A 104 -6.21 -24.99 -0.84
CA HIS A 104 -5.14 -25.54 -0.01
C HIS A 104 -4.54 -24.50 0.92
N ASN A 105 -5.12 -23.31 0.98
CA ASN A 105 -4.63 -22.14 1.71
C ASN A 105 -3.25 -21.65 1.25
N LEU A 106 -2.90 -21.88 -0.02
CA LEU A 106 -1.65 -21.46 -0.63
C LEU A 106 -1.89 -20.28 -1.57
N THR A 107 -0.96 -19.30 -1.56
CA THR A 107 -0.89 -18.26 -2.58
C THR A 107 -0.22 -18.79 -3.85
N ALA A 108 -0.34 -18.08 -4.96
CA ALA A 108 0.35 -18.45 -6.18
C ALA A 108 1.89 -18.46 -6.04
N TYR A 109 2.44 -17.61 -5.15
CA TYR A 109 3.87 -17.62 -4.78
C TYR A 109 4.25 -18.93 -4.06
N GLU A 110 3.45 -19.36 -3.09
CA GLU A 110 3.70 -20.58 -2.33
C GLU A 110 3.56 -21.84 -3.20
N GLU A 111 2.70 -21.82 -4.23
CA GLU A 111 2.59 -22.89 -5.23
C GLU A 111 3.62 -22.83 -6.35
N ALA A 112 4.43 -21.77 -6.43
CA ALA A 112 5.38 -21.56 -7.51
C ALA A 112 6.37 -22.71 -7.63
N ARG A 113 6.40 -23.33 -8.83
CA ARG A 113 7.18 -24.53 -9.11
C ARG A 113 8.69 -24.31 -9.05
N THR A 114 9.16 -23.12 -9.41
CA THR A 114 10.59 -22.81 -9.55
C THR A 114 10.98 -21.58 -8.76
N SER A 115 12.26 -21.50 -8.36
CA SER A 115 12.82 -20.29 -7.75
C SER A 115 12.74 -19.07 -8.68
N THR A 116 12.89 -19.28 -10.00
CA THR A 116 12.74 -18.22 -11.00
C THR A 116 11.38 -17.55 -10.94
N ILE A 117 10.30 -18.33 -10.77
CA ILE A 117 8.96 -17.76 -10.61
C ILE A 117 8.85 -17.00 -9.30
N ARG A 118 9.38 -17.53 -8.20
CA ARG A 118 9.37 -16.81 -6.91
C ARG A 118 10.09 -15.48 -7.01
N GLU A 119 11.19 -15.38 -7.76
CA GLU A 119 11.85 -14.10 -8.02
C GLU A 119 10.97 -13.09 -8.78
N ILE A 120 10.07 -13.56 -9.67
CA ILE A 120 9.14 -12.68 -10.38
C ILE A 120 8.11 -12.05 -9.43
N PHE A 121 7.75 -12.73 -8.34
CA PHE A 121 6.85 -12.19 -7.33
C PHE A 121 7.52 -11.15 -6.44
N LYS A 122 8.85 -11.13 -6.35
CA LYS A 122 9.57 -10.16 -5.53
C LYS A 122 9.47 -8.75 -6.11
N ARG A 123 9.35 -7.78 -5.23
CA ARG A 123 9.21 -6.36 -5.59
C ARG A 123 10.56 -5.68 -5.87
N PHE A 124 11.67 -6.27 -5.47
CA PHE A 124 13.01 -5.64 -5.45
C PHE A 124 13.49 -5.03 -6.77
N ASN A 125 12.90 -5.41 -7.90
CA ASN A 125 13.36 -4.96 -9.21
C ASN A 125 12.61 -3.75 -9.77
N ASP A 126 11.46 -3.38 -9.20
CA ASP A 126 10.55 -2.42 -9.85
C ASP A 126 10.04 -1.29 -8.95
N GLU A 127 10.24 -1.29 -7.62
CA GLU A 127 9.61 -0.29 -6.74
C GLU A 127 10.47 0.11 -5.53
N ASP A 128 10.55 1.42 -5.31
CA ASP A 128 11.26 2.07 -4.19
C ASP A 128 10.40 2.18 -2.91
N ARG A 129 9.57 1.15 -2.58
CA ARG A 129 8.60 1.23 -1.48
C ARG A 129 9.24 1.52 -0.11
N PHE A 130 10.41 0.95 0.14
CA PHE A 130 11.17 1.15 1.37
C PHE A 130 12.24 2.24 1.23
N LEU A 131 12.36 2.84 0.03
CA LEU A 131 13.17 4.02 -0.17
C LEU A 131 12.30 5.26 0.02
N SER A 132 12.73 6.17 0.88
CA SER A 132 12.13 7.50 0.92
C SER A 132 12.25 8.12 -0.48
N ASN A 133 11.15 8.59 -1.06
CA ASN A 133 11.18 9.32 -2.32
C ASN A 133 12.11 10.53 -2.15
N ILE A 134 13.19 10.56 -2.93
CA ILE A 134 14.32 11.49 -2.84
C ILE A 134 13.89 12.97 -2.91
N ASP A 135 12.70 13.26 -3.41
CA ASP A 135 12.26 14.64 -3.63
C ASP A 135 11.54 15.29 -2.43
N ILE A 136 11.16 14.52 -1.40
CA ILE A 136 10.42 15.09 -0.27
C ILE A 136 10.77 14.31 1.02
N ASN A 137 11.57 14.89 1.88
CA ASN A 137 11.94 14.34 3.19
C ASN A 137 10.79 14.53 4.21
N TYR A 138 9.61 13.92 3.94
CA TYR A 138 8.40 14.08 4.74
C TYR A 138 8.06 12.87 5.60
N GLU A 139 8.94 11.88 5.70
CA GLU A 139 8.62 10.71 6.52
C GLU A 139 8.62 11.05 8.02
N TRP A 140 9.46 11.99 8.43
CA TRP A 140 9.71 12.31 9.83
C TRP A 140 9.71 13.81 10.12
N ILE A 141 9.24 14.16 11.32
CA ILE A 141 9.38 15.48 11.90
C ILE A 141 10.09 15.38 13.24
N LEU A 142 11.00 16.31 13.52
CA LEU A 142 11.57 16.45 14.87
C LEU A 142 10.50 16.92 15.84
N VAL A 143 10.40 16.26 16.98
CA VAL A 143 9.39 16.55 17.99
C VAL A 143 10.02 17.43 19.08
N CYS A 144 9.56 18.67 19.18
CA CYS A 144 9.76 19.50 20.36
C CYS A 144 8.56 19.33 21.32
N GLU A 145 8.65 19.89 22.52
CA GLU A 145 7.59 19.79 23.53
C GLU A 145 6.23 20.32 23.02
N GLU A 146 6.24 21.42 22.26
CA GLU A 146 5.05 21.98 21.63
C GLU A 146 4.45 21.03 20.57
N THR A 147 5.28 20.45 19.74
CA THR A 147 4.84 19.47 18.72
C THR A 147 4.26 18.21 19.38
N PHE A 148 4.80 17.80 20.53
CA PHE A 148 4.26 16.66 21.27
C PHE A 148 2.84 16.93 21.79
N LEU A 149 2.58 18.09 22.37
CA LEU A 149 1.25 18.50 22.84
C LEU A 149 0.26 18.62 21.67
N GLN A 150 0.69 19.17 20.55
CA GLN A 150 -0.13 19.28 19.32
C GLN A 150 -0.48 17.90 18.75
N ARG A 151 0.49 16.97 18.73
CA ARG A 151 0.27 15.57 18.34
C ARG A 151 -0.79 14.90 19.21
N GLU A 152 -0.66 15.03 20.53
CA GLU A 152 -1.61 14.41 21.46
C GLU A 152 -3.02 14.97 21.26
N HIS A 153 -3.13 16.28 21.09
CA HIS A 153 -4.40 16.91 20.76
C HIS A 153 -4.99 16.41 19.43
N PHE A 154 -4.17 16.27 18.39
CA PHE A 154 -4.56 15.75 17.10
C PHE A 154 -5.02 14.29 17.18
N ARG A 155 -4.25 13.44 17.88
CA ARG A 155 -4.61 12.03 18.09
C ARG A 155 -5.93 11.89 18.85
N GLN A 156 -6.14 12.73 19.87
CA GLN A 156 -7.43 12.78 20.59
C GLN A 156 -8.58 13.28 19.71
N GLN A 157 -8.34 14.20 18.79
CA GLN A 157 -9.36 14.62 17.82
C GLN A 157 -9.71 13.50 16.84
N LEU A 158 -8.71 12.78 16.32
CA LEU A 158 -8.95 11.60 15.50
C LEU A 158 -9.80 10.57 16.23
N LEU A 159 -9.43 10.21 17.47
CA LEU A 159 -10.18 9.31 18.33
C LEU A 159 -11.61 9.79 18.55
N LYS A 160 -11.82 11.08 18.82
CA LYS A 160 -13.15 11.66 19.01
C LYS A 160 -13.98 11.64 17.73
N THR A 161 -13.38 11.86 16.58
CA THR A 161 -14.07 11.82 15.27
C THR A 161 -14.57 10.41 14.98
N PHE A 162 -13.73 9.40 15.24
CA PHE A 162 -14.13 8.00 15.09
C PHE A 162 -15.08 7.50 16.18
N ALA A 163 -14.98 8.02 17.43
CA ALA A 163 -15.85 7.66 18.55
C ALA A 163 -17.20 8.39 18.51
N ARG A 164 -17.30 9.59 17.91
CA ARG A 164 -18.56 10.37 17.85
C ARG A 164 -19.69 9.64 17.15
N ASP A 165 -19.33 8.76 16.21
CA ASP A 165 -20.33 7.96 15.50
C ASP A 165 -20.56 6.57 16.14
N SER A 166 -20.20 6.39 17.42
CA SER A 166 -20.30 5.10 18.15
C SER A 166 -21.73 4.55 18.32
N THR A 167 -22.74 5.29 17.89
CA THR A 167 -24.14 4.84 17.84
C THR A 167 -24.51 4.18 16.49
N GLU A 168 -23.66 4.30 15.47
CA GLU A 168 -23.86 3.63 14.18
C GLU A 168 -23.17 2.27 14.19
N ASP A 169 -23.81 1.27 13.61
CA ASP A 169 -23.22 -0.04 13.36
C ASP A 169 -21.95 0.12 12.51
N LEU A 170 -20.87 -0.61 12.86
CA LEU A 170 -19.58 -0.63 12.14
C LEU A 170 -19.76 -0.83 10.62
N SER A 171 -20.78 -1.59 10.23
CA SER A 171 -21.17 -1.84 8.84
C SER A 171 -21.59 -0.55 8.13
N THR A 172 -22.39 0.30 8.76
CA THR A 172 -22.87 1.59 8.20
C THR A 172 -21.74 2.61 8.12
N LYS A 173 -20.83 2.62 9.12
CA LYS A 173 -19.63 3.45 9.09
C LYS A 173 -18.70 3.10 7.94
N PHE A 174 -18.49 1.80 7.71
CA PHE A 174 -17.61 1.33 6.66
C PHE A 174 -18.10 1.80 5.28
N ASP A 175 -19.41 1.75 5.04
CA ASP A 175 -20.01 2.22 3.78
C ASP A 175 -19.83 3.73 3.61
N THR A 176 -20.11 4.51 4.66
CA THR A 176 -19.93 5.97 4.64
C THR A 176 -18.48 6.37 4.35
N VAL A 177 -17.53 5.69 5.00
CA VAL A 177 -16.08 5.89 4.77
C VAL A 177 -15.69 5.51 3.34
N TYR A 178 -16.14 4.35 2.88
CA TYR A 178 -15.86 3.87 1.53
C TYR A 178 -16.42 4.81 0.46
N ASP A 179 -17.67 5.22 0.60
CA ASP A 179 -18.31 6.14 -0.35
C ASP A 179 -17.60 7.49 -0.39
N ARG A 180 -17.17 8.01 0.77
CA ARG A 180 -16.39 9.26 0.84
C ARG A 180 -15.02 9.12 0.16
N ILE A 181 -14.30 8.03 0.42
CA ILE A 181 -13.03 7.75 -0.22
C ILE A 181 -13.23 7.60 -1.73
N LYS A 182 -14.24 6.87 -2.16
CA LYS A 182 -14.56 6.68 -3.57
C LYS A 182 -14.92 7.99 -4.25
N GLU A 183 -15.77 8.80 -3.64
CA GLU A 183 -16.28 10.04 -4.22
C GLU A 183 -15.22 11.14 -4.27
N HIS A 184 -14.31 11.20 -3.29
CA HIS A 184 -13.42 12.35 -3.14
C HIS A 184 -11.95 12.00 -3.28
N TYR A 185 -11.52 10.77 -2.98
CA TYR A 185 -10.11 10.39 -3.02
C TYR A 185 -9.72 9.66 -4.31
N ILE A 186 -10.53 8.72 -4.77
CA ILE A 186 -10.22 7.95 -5.98
C ILE A 186 -10.20 8.86 -7.22
N ILE A 187 -11.04 9.91 -7.25
CA ILE A 187 -11.05 10.91 -8.32
C ILE A 187 -9.68 11.63 -8.47
N LEU A 188 -8.94 11.79 -7.38
CA LEU A 188 -7.61 12.40 -7.41
C LEU A 188 -6.58 11.56 -8.19
N PHE A 189 -6.79 10.27 -8.36
CA PHE A 189 -5.86 9.40 -9.08
C PHE A 189 -5.69 9.80 -10.55
N GLU A 190 -6.72 10.37 -11.18
CA GLU A 190 -6.63 10.92 -12.51
C GLU A 190 -5.71 12.17 -12.53
N GLN A 191 -5.82 13.03 -11.52
CA GLN A 191 -4.98 14.22 -11.37
C GLN A 191 -3.52 13.86 -11.05
N GLU A 192 -3.30 12.76 -10.35
CA GLU A 192 -1.99 12.23 -9.98
C GLU A 192 -1.35 11.40 -11.10
N ASN A 193 -1.98 11.32 -12.29
CA ASN A 193 -1.52 10.54 -13.44
C ASN A 193 -1.28 9.05 -13.12
N LEU A 194 -2.04 8.48 -12.17
CA LEU A 194 -1.95 7.06 -11.88
C LEU A 194 -2.40 6.25 -13.11
N PRO A 195 -1.63 5.24 -13.58
CA PRO A 195 -2.03 4.43 -14.71
C PRO A 195 -3.42 3.81 -14.53
N GLN A 196 -4.26 3.87 -15.57
CA GLN A 196 -5.65 3.40 -15.50
C GLN A 196 -5.78 1.98 -14.93
N ARG A 197 -4.84 1.09 -15.26
CA ARG A 197 -4.86 -0.29 -14.77
C ARG A 197 -4.63 -0.37 -13.26
N GLN A 198 -3.78 0.49 -12.72
CA GLN A 198 -3.58 0.61 -11.27
C GLN A 198 -4.83 1.18 -10.58
N GLN A 199 -5.48 2.19 -11.17
CA GLN A 199 -6.74 2.74 -10.64
C GLN A 199 -7.81 1.65 -10.54
N LEU A 200 -8.01 0.85 -11.60
CA LEU A 200 -8.97 -0.26 -11.61
C LEU A 200 -8.65 -1.32 -10.55
N LEU A 201 -7.36 -1.60 -10.30
CA LEU A 201 -6.96 -2.54 -9.26
C LEU A 201 -7.27 -2.00 -7.86
N ILE A 202 -6.98 -0.74 -7.60
CA ILE A 202 -7.28 -0.09 -6.32
C ILE A 202 -8.80 -0.05 -6.10
N ASP A 203 -9.58 0.35 -7.11
CA ASP A 203 -11.05 0.36 -7.04
C ASP A 203 -11.61 -1.04 -6.76
N TRP A 204 -11.03 -2.08 -7.35
CA TRP A 204 -11.41 -3.46 -7.08
C TRP A 204 -11.16 -3.86 -5.61
N PHE A 205 -10.02 -3.47 -5.02
CA PHE A 205 -9.76 -3.71 -3.60
C PHE A 205 -10.76 -2.97 -2.71
N PHE A 206 -11.02 -1.70 -2.99
CA PHE A 206 -11.98 -0.90 -2.23
C PHE A 206 -13.42 -1.44 -2.36
N MET A 207 -13.80 -1.90 -3.54
CA MET A 207 -15.11 -2.53 -3.75
C MET A 207 -15.27 -3.80 -2.90
N ASN A 208 -14.24 -4.66 -2.86
CA ASN A 208 -14.28 -5.85 -2.00
C ASN A 208 -14.30 -5.47 -0.51
N ALA A 209 -13.57 -4.43 -0.11
CA ALA A 209 -13.64 -3.91 1.26
C ALA A 209 -15.07 -3.53 1.65
N SER A 210 -15.80 -2.85 0.78
CA SER A 210 -17.20 -2.48 1.01
C SER A 210 -18.15 -3.69 1.01
N ILE A 211 -18.00 -4.62 0.06
CA ILE A 211 -18.87 -5.80 -0.05
C ILE A 211 -18.71 -6.70 1.17
N GLU A 212 -17.49 -6.96 1.59
CA GLU A 212 -17.16 -7.88 2.69
C GLU A 212 -17.13 -7.18 4.06
N LYS A 213 -17.25 -5.84 4.11
CA LYS A 213 -17.07 -5.03 5.33
C LYS A 213 -15.75 -5.34 6.04
N ASN A 214 -14.70 -5.53 5.26
CA ASN A 214 -13.43 -6.02 5.75
C ASN A 214 -12.28 -5.06 5.42
N PRO A 215 -11.67 -4.40 6.42
CA PRO A 215 -10.58 -3.43 6.24
C PRO A 215 -9.29 -4.05 5.68
N ILE A 216 -9.13 -5.37 5.74
CA ILE A 216 -7.99 -6.09 5.18
C ILE A 216 -7.81 -5.78 3.69
N TRP A 217 -8.90 -5.56 2.94
CA TRP A 217 -8.83 -5.20 1.54
C TRP A 217 -8.19 -3.83 1.29
N ILE A 218 -8.33 -2.90 2.24
CA ILE A 218 -7.66 -1.58 2.18
C ILE A 218 -6.16 -1.73 2.45
N VAL A 219 -5.77 -2.60 3.38
CA VAL A 219 -4.36 -2.97 3.59
C VAL A 219 -3.77 -3.59 2.33
N LYS A 220 -4.50 -4.48 1.64
CA LYS A 220 -4.08 -5.06 0.36
C LYS A 220 -3.93 -4.00 -0.73
N ALA A 221 -4.85 -3.04 -0.84
CA ALA A 221 -4.71 -1.92 -1.76
C ALA A 221 -3.42 -1.14 -1.48
N TYR A 222 -3.15 -0.82 -0.22
CA TYR A 222 -1.94 -0.11 0.21
C TYR A 222 -0.66 -0.91 -0.08
N THR A 223 -0.67 -2.23 0.14
CA THR A 223 0.49 -3.10 -0.07
C THR A 223 0.64 -3.59 -1.51
N SER A 224 -0.31 -3.30 -2.39
CA SER A 224 -0.27 -3.68 -3.80
C SER A 224 0.90 -3.02 -4.55
N THR A 225 1.27 -3.59 -5.71
CA THR A 225 2.31 -3.03 -6.58
C THR A 225 1.75 -1.90 -7.45
N THR A 226 1.16 -0.91 -6.80
CA THR A 226 0.65 0.33 -7.40
C THR A 226 1.31 1.53 -6.72
N ASP A 227 1.23 2.70 -7.34
CA ASP A 227 1.74 3.94 -6.73
C ASP A 227 0.78 4.51 -5.67
N PHE A 228 -0.29 3.80 -5.31
CA PHE A 228 -1.27 4.25 -4.32
C PHE A 228 -0.63 4.60 -2.98
N TYR A 229 0.27 3.76 -2.47
CA TYR A 229 0.97 4.02 -1.20
C TYR A 229 1.78 5.32 -1.24
N LYS A 230 2.41 5.65 -2.39
CA LYS A 230 3.18 6.89 -2.55
C LYS A 230 2.26 8.11 -2.49
N ILE A 231 1.12 8.04 -3.18
CA ILE A 231 0.12 9.11 -3.19
C ILE A 231 -0.46 9.31 -1.79
N LEU A 232 -0.87 8.22 -1.14
CA LEU A 232 -1.43 8.29 0.21
C LEU A 232 -0.43 8.86 1.22
N ASN A 233 0.81 8.35 1.23
CA ASN A 233 1.85 8.82 2.15
C ASN A 233 2.23 10.28 1.91
N ARG A 234 2.32 10.72 0.64
CA ARG A 234 2.56 12.13 0.31
C ARG A 234 1.45 13.02 0.86
N HIS A 235 0.19 12.65 0.67
CA HIS A 235 -0.95 13.42 1.17
C HIS A 235 -0.98 13.43 2.71
N LEU A 236 -0.72 12.31 3.36
CA LEU A 236 -0.60 12.25 4.82
C LEU A 236 0.50 13.19 5.34
N ALA A 237 1.68 13.18 4.71
CA ALA A 237 2.78 14.05 5.07
C ALA A 237 2.44 15.54 4.90
N MET A 238 1.80 15.90 3.79
CA MET A 238 1.35 17.27 3.53
C MET A 238 0.33 17.74 4.58
N TYR A 239 -0.61 16.90 4.95
CA TYR A 239 -1.61 17.21 5.95
C TYR A 239 -1.00 17.48 7.33
N VAL A 240 -0.06 16.63 7.78
CA VAL A 240 0.62 16.82 9.07
C VAL A 240 1.41 18.12 9.09
N LEU A 241 2.13 18.43 8.02
CA LEU A 241 2.87 19.68 7.90
C LEU A 241 1.96 20.90 7.99
N GLU A 242 0.81 20.88 7.33
CA GLU A 242 -0.16 21.99 7.41
C GLU A 242 -0.77 22.11 8.81
N TYR A 243 -1.02 21.02 9.50
CA TYR A 243 -1.54 21.02 10.84
C TYR A 243 -0.54 21.61 11.86
N PHE A 244 0.74 21.22 11.78
CA PHE A 244 1.77 21.70 12.70
C PHE A 244 2.42 23.05 12.29
N HIS A 245 2.28 23.44 11.01
CA HIS A 245 2.82 24.69 10.47
C HIS A 245 1.76 25.47 9.69
N PRO A 246 0.76 26.05 10.38
CA PRO A 246 -0.38 26.73 9.75
C PRO A 246 0.00 27.96 8.90
N THR A 247 1.27 28.40 8.92
CA THR A 247 1.77 29.50 8.10
C THR A 247 2.03 29.12 6.65
N LEU A 248 2.01 27.85 6.30
CA LEU A 248 2.07 27.38 4.92
C LEU A 248 0.68 27.53 4.28
N ASN A 249 0.26 28.74 3.98
CA ASN A 249 -1.02 29.17 3.41
C ASN A 249 -1.35 28.48 2.05
N LYS A 250 -1.58 27.18 2.04
CA LYS A 250 -2.26 26.50 0.94
C LYS A 250 -3.72 26.32 1.34
N SER A 251 -4.63 26.55 0.40
CA SER A 251 -6.07 26.27 0.59
C SER A 251 -6.24 24.78 0.89
N ILE A 252 -6.54 24.45 2.13
CA ILE A 252 -6.76 23.06 2.56
C ILE A 252 -8.03 22.54 1.90
N ASP A 253 -7.93 21.45 1.15
CA ASP A 253 -9.11 20.69 0.72
C ASP A 253 -9.62 19.82 1.87
N TYR A 254 -10.65 20.32 2.58
CA TYR A 254 -11.25 19.60 3.71
C TYR A 254 -11.82 18.22 3.33
N LYS A 255 -12.20 18.01 2.08
CA LYS A 255 -12.68 16.70 1.61
C LYS A 255 -11.55 15.70 1.58
N LEU A 256 -10.40 16.11 1.07
CA LEU A 256 -9.18 15.30 1.09
C LEU A 256 -8.75 14.99 2.52
N VAL A 257 -8.72 16.00 3.39
CA VAL A 257 -8.36 15.84 4.81
C VAL A 257 -9.28 14.81 5.50
N ASN A 258 -10.59 14.88 5.28
CA ASN A 258 -11.52 13.90 5.84
C ASN A 258 -11.25 12.47 5.33
N CYS A 259 -10.93 12.30 4.04
CA CYS A 259 -10.54 10.99 3.51
C CYS A 259 -9.26 10.47 4.16
N LEU A 260 -8.26 11.33 4.41
CA LEU A 260 -7.01 10.93 5.09
C LEU A 260 -7.27 10.53 6.54
N ILE A 261 -8.15 11.24 7.24
CA ILE A 261 -8.61 10.89 8.59
C ILE A 261 -9.29 9.52 8.56
N ASP A 262 -10.16 9.27 7.60
CA ASP A 262 -10.82 7.98 7.43
C ASP A 262 -9.82 6.84 7.21
N PHE A 263 -8.82 7.03 6.35
CA PHE A 263 -7.76 6.04 6.16
C PHE A 263 -7.00 5.73 7.45
N VAL A 264 -6.52 6.76 8.14
CA VAL A 264 -5.80 6.59 9.41
C VAL A 264 -6.69 5.91 10.44
N GLY A 265 -7.96 6.30 10.50
CA GLY A 265 -8.93 5.70 11.40
C GLY A 265 -9.19 4.22 11.14
N ILE A 266 -9.28 3.81 9.86
CA ILE A 266 -9.41 2.40 9.50
C ILE A 266 -8.22 1.60 10.03
N PHE A 267 -6.99 2.09 9.85
CA PHE A 267 -5.79 1.39 10.31
C PHE A 267 -5.67 1.33 11.84
N ILE A 268 -6.14 2.34 12.56
CA ILE A 268 -6.00 2.43 14.03
C ILE A 268 -7.18 1.76 14.77
N HIS A 269 -8.40 1.84 14.23
CA HIS A 269 -9.62 1.54 15.00
C HIS A 269 -10.49 0.42 14.43
N SER A 270 -10.08 -0.26 13.35
CA SER A 270 -10.88 -1.36 12.83
C SER A 270 -10.68 -2.65 13.64
N ASP A 271 -11.74 -3.17 14.23
CA ASP A 271 -11.74 -4.44 14.99
C ASP A 271 -11.11 -5.61 14.21
N GLY A 272 -11.21 -5.59 12.88
CA GLY A 272 -10.60 -6.61 12.01
C GLY A 272 -9.07 -6.57 11.98
N LEU A 273 -8.43 -5.43 12.34
CA LEU A 273 -6.99 -5.25 12.34
C LEU A 273 -6.36 -5.42 13.73
N ASP A 274 -7.12 -5.42 14.81
CA ASP A 274 -6.60 -5.55 16.18
C ASP A 274 -5.79 -6.83 16.42
N LYS A 275 -6.12 -7.90 15.67
CA LYS A 275 -5.40 -9.18 15.74
C LYS A 275 -4.01 -9.12 15.13
N LEU A 276 -3.72 -8.06 14.39
CA LEU A 276 -2.46 -7.82 13.70
C LEU A 276 -1.54 -6.89 14.49
N ASN A 277 -1.93 -6.45 15.69
CA ASN A 277 -1.13 -5.60 16.55
C ASN A 277 0.24 -6.22 16.79
N TYR A 278 1.29 -5.40 16.65
CA TYR A 278 2.68 -5.83 16.74
C TYR A 278 3.44 -5.10 17.83
N VAL A 279 4.23 -5.86 18.58
CA VAL A 279 5.22 -5.36 19.55
C VAL A 279 6.53 -6.09 19.30
N GLY A 280 7.63 -5.38 19.21
CA GLY A 280 8.93 -5.98 18.93
C GLY A 280 9.82 -5.07 18.08
N GLN A 281 10.87 -5.66 17.51
CA GLN A 281 11.78 -4.96 16.63
C GLN A 281 11.40 -5.15 15.17
N CYS A 282 11.45 -4.06 14.40
CA CYS A 282 11.32 -4.08 12.95
C CYS A 282 12.35 -3.15 12.32
N TYR A 283 12.61 -3.35 11.03
CA TYR A 283 13.76 -2.77 10.33
C TYR A 283 13.30 -2.08 9.05
N ARG A 284 13.94 -0.92 8.76
CA ARG A 284 13.73 -0.19 7.52
C ARG A 284 15.05 0.21 6.90
N GLY A 285 15.21 -0.08 5.62
CA GLY A 285 16.33 0.42 4.81
C GLY A 285 16.03 1.78 4.23
N MET A 286 16.97 2.70 4.24
CA MET A 286 16.83 4.05 3.72
C MET A 286 18.12 4.52 3.03
N LEU A 287 17.97 5.41 2.06
CA LEU A 287 19.06 6.21 1.52
C LEU A 287 18.93 7.63 2.05
N MET A 288 19.79 8.03 2.96
CA MET A 288 19.74 9.32 3.65
C MET A 288 20.85 10.24 3.15
N THR A 289 20.53 11.54 3.03
CA THR A 289 21.55 12.56 2.79
C THR A 289 22.30 12.90 4.09
N LYS A 290 23.40 13.60 3.98
CA LYS A 290 24.13 14.09 5.16
C LYS A 290 23.27 15.04 6.03
N ASP A 291 22.43 15.83 5.38
CA ASP A 291 21.56 16.79 6.06
C ASP A 291 20.44 16.04 6.82
N ASP A 292 19.88 14.97 6.22
CA ASP A 292 18.93 14.11 6.91
C ASP A 292 19.54 13.47 8.15
N ILE A 293 20.72 12.87 8.02
CA ILE A 293 21.44 12.21 9.12
C ILE A 293 21.71 13.20 10.27
N SER A 294 22.05 14.45 9.94
CA SER A 294 22.35 15.48 10.95
C SER A 294 21.19 15.82 11.86
N GLN A 295 19.95 15.51 11.44
CA GLN A 295 18.73 15.72 12.24
C GLN A 295 18.54 14.63 13.32
N TYR A 296 19.15 13.46 13.12
CA TYR A 296 19.05 12.34 14.08
C TYR A 296 20.18 12.41 15.10
N THR A 297 19.97 13.17 16.17
CA THR A 297 20.91 13.21 17.29
C THR A 297 20.44 12.26 18.40
N ILE A 298 21.40 11.62 19.10
CA ILE A 298 21.07 10.73 20.21
C ILE A 298 20.26 11.51 21.26
N GLY A 299 19.11 10.98 21.64
CA GLY A 299 18.16 11.60 22.55
C GLY A 299 17.08 12.44 21.87
N SER A 300 17.23 12.82 20.59
CA SER A 300 16.16 13.51 19.86
C SER A 300 14.94 12.60 19.66
N GLN A 301 13.78 13.22 19.58
CA GLN A 301 12.53 12.53 19.28
C GLN A 301 12.09 12.87 17.87
N VAL A 302 11.66 11.85 17.15
CA VAL A 302 11.13 11.94 15.79
C VAL A 302 9.75 11.32 15.73
N MET A 303 8.86 11.89 14.94
CA MET A 303 7.51 11.37 14.70
C MET A 303 7.34 11.07 13.23
N ASN A 304 6.85 9.87 12.89
CA ASN A 304 6.50 9.56 11.51
C ASN A 304 5.19 10.24 11.12
N MET A 305 5.17 10.79 9.92
CA MET A 305 4.01 11.51 9.38
C MET A 305 3.12 10.60 8.51
N THR A 306 3.65 9.46 8.11
CA THR A 306 3.04 8.57 7.12
C THR A 306 2.92 7.15 7.67
N LEU A 307 2.23 6.30 6.91
CA LEU A 307 2.33 4.86 7.10
C LEU A 307 3.76 4.43 6.74
N LEU A 308 4.45 3.77 7.67
CA LEU A 308 5.85 3.42 7.50
C LEU A 308 6.02 1.90 7.35
N SER A 309 6.30 1.45 6.15
CA SER A 309 6.60 0.05 5.86
C SER A 309 7.96 -0.34 6.39
N THR A 310 8.01 -1.37 7.20
CA THR A 310 9.21 -1.97 7.79
C THR A 310 9.16 -3.48 7.65
N SER A 311 10.23 -4.20 7.92
CA SER A 311 10.26 -5.67 7.88
C SER A 311 10.66 -6.24 9.24
N LYS A 312 10.21 -7.44 9.56
CA LYS A 312 10.74 -8.24 10.68
C LYS A 312 12.18 -8.68 10.45
N GLN A 313 12.60 -8.76 9.20
CA GLN A 313 13.93 -9.23 8.82
C GLN A 313 14.87 -8.07 8.49
N LYS A 314 15.97 -7.97 9.21
CA LYS A 314 17.00 -6.96 8.95
C LYS A 314 17.58 -7.08 7.54
N THR A 315 17.73 -8.29 7.03
CA THR A 315 18.24 -8.56 5.67
C THR A 315 17.38 -7.94 4.57
N ILE A 316 16.06 -7.89 4.75
CA ILE A 316 15.17 -7.21 3.82
C ILE A 316 15.43 -5.70 3.84
N ALA A 317 15.55 -5.09 5.02
CA ALA A 317 15.90 -3.68 5.15
C ALA A 317 17.28 -3.36 4.54
N GLU A 318 18.27 -4.24 4.69
CA GLU A 318 19.60 -4.09 4.10
C GLU A 318 19.54 -4.08 2.57
N ILE A 319 18.73 -4.95 1.95
CA ILE A 319 18.52 -4.97 0.50
C ILE A 319 17.93 -3.62 0.04
N TYR A 320 16.93 -3.10 0.72
CA TYR A 320 16.33 -1.80 0.38
C TYR A 320 17.23 -0.60 0.67
N ALA A 321 18.15 -0.72 1.62
CA ALA A 321 19.22 0.27 1.84
C ALA A 321 20.30 0.24 0.74
N GLY A 322 20.17 -0.67 -0.25
CA GLY A 322 21.10 -0.80 -1.36
C GLY A 322 22.23 -1.80 -1.11
N ASP A 323 22.23 -2.54 0.01
CA ASP A 323 23.20 -3.57 0.39
C ASP A 323 24.66 -3.23 -0.04
N GLY A 324 25.06 -1.97 0.14
CA GLY A 324 26.37 -1.47 -0.26
C GLY A 324 26.63 -1.40 -1.77
N GLN A 325 25.65 -1.63 -2.62
CA GLN A 325 25.81 -1.50 -4.06
C GLN A 325 25.93 -0.01 -4.44
N SER A 326 27.12 0.40 -4.88
CA SER A 326 27.44 1.77 -5.29
C SER A 326 26.54 2.30 -6.43
N LYS A 327 25.83 1.42 -7.13
CA LYS A 327 24.93 1.79 -8.25
C LYS A 327 23.70 2.59 -7.83
N LEU A 328 23.24 2.44 -6.58
CA LEU A 328 22.07 3.16 -6.05
C LEU A 328 22.45 4.46 -5.34
N MET A 329 23.71 4.61 -4.94
CA MET A 329 24.16 5.81 -4.22
C MET A 329 24.59 6.90 -5.20
N ARG A 330 23.90 8.03 -5.17
CA ARG A 330 24.31 9.23 -5.92
C ARG A 330 25.64 9.74 -5.39
N GLN A 331 26.51 10.12 -6.31
CA GLN A 331 27.82 10.72 -6.02
C GLN A 331 27.95 12.07 -6.71
N THR A 332 28.70 12.96 -6.09
CA THR A 332 29.16 14.19 -6.73
C THR A 332 30.17 13.88 -7.85
N PRO A 333 30.45 14.82 -8.79
CA PRO A 333 31.48 14.62 -9.81
C PRO A 333 32.88 14.30 -9.26
N ASP A 334 33.17 14.68 -8.02
CA ASP A 334 34.40 14.37 -7.28
C ASP A 334 34.31 13.09 -6.44
N PHE A 335 33.33 12.22 -6.76
CA PHE A 335 33.10 10.90 -6.14
C PHE A 335 32.77 10.92 -4.64
N LYS A 336 32.28 12.03 -4.09
CA LYS A 336 31.74 12.05 -2.72
C LYS A 336 30.33 11.51 -2.69
N LEU A 337 30.01 10.66 -1.71
CA LEU A 337 28.68 10.11 -1.51
C LEU A 337 27.70 11.24 -1.12
N ILE A 338 26.58 11.33 -1.85
CA ILE A 338 25.45 12.20 -1.53
C ILE A 338 24.48 11.45 -0.61
N HIS A 339 24.30 10.14 -0.85
CA HIS A 339 23.42 9.28 -0.07
C HIS A 339 24.22 8.23 0.70
N PHE A 340 23.75 7.93 1.88
CA PHE A 340 24.30 6.93 2.79
C PHE A 340 23.26 5.82 2.98
N SER A 341 23.67 4.58 2.70
CA SER A 341 22.85 3.41 3.01
C SER A 341 22.66 3.32 4.53
N THR A 342 21.40 3.41 4.95
CA THR A 342 21.04 3.48 6.35
C THR A 342 20.04 2.39 6.70
N VAL A 343 20.25 1.70 7.81
CA VAL A 343 19.28 0.77 8.39
C VAL A 343 18.80 1.34 9.72
N CYS A 344 17.49 1.54 9.79
CA CYS A 344 16.80 1.97 11.02
C CYS A 344 16.23 0.73 11.70
N THR A 345 16.50 0.56 12.99
CA THR A 345 15.89 -0.45 13.88
C THR A 345 14.89 0.25 14.78
N TYR A 346 13.61 -0.09 14.64
CA TYR A 346 12.54 0.43 15.47
C TYR A 346 12.18 -0.59 16.55
N THR A 347 12.16 -0.16 17.82
CA THR A 347 11.63 -0.94 18.92
C THR A 347 10.24 -0.44 19.28
N VAL A 348 9.22 -1.17 18.83
CA VAL A 348 7.80 -0.91 19.10
C VAL A 348 7.42 -1.52 20.45
N ARG A 349 6.82 -0.73 21.33
CA ARG A 349 6.41 -1.11 22.69
C ARG A 349 4.91 -1.14 22.88
N ASN A 350 4.18 -0.24 22.21
CA ASN A 350 2.73 -0.14 22.31
C ASN A 350 2.08 -0.97 21.18
N LYS A 351 1.15 -1.83 21.56
CA LYS A 351 0.44 -2.71 20.62
C LYS A 351 -0.39 -1.98 19.55
N HIS A 352 -0.70 -0.69 19.76
CA HIS A 352 -1.48 0.11 18.79
C HIS A 352 -0.61 0.96 17.86
N THR A 353 0.71 0.80 17.92
CA THR A 353 1.66 1.56 17.10
C THR A 353 1.96 0.90 15.77
N ALA A 354 1.91 -0.41 15.70
CA ALA A 354 2.25 -1.13 14.49
C ALA A 354 1.38 -2.36 14.25
N LEU A 355 1.24 -2.75 13.00
CA LEU A 355 0.49 -3.91 12.54
C LEU A 355 1.42 -4.91 11.85
N ASP A 356 1.30 -6.18 12.19
CA ASP A 356 1.92 -7.29 11.50
C ASP A 356 1.06 -7.71 10.31
N ILE A 357 1.36 -7.16 9.16
CA ILE A 357 0.55 -7.34 7.96
C ILE A 357 1.11 -8.39 6.98
N HIS A 358 2.18 -9.11 7.35
CA HIS A 358 2.88 -10.01 6.44
C HIS A 358 1.98 -11.07 5.79
N GLN A 359 0.98 -11.60 6.52
CA GLN A 359 0.08 -12.63 5.98
C GLN A 359 -1.03 -12.09 5.07
N ILE A 360 -1.32 -10.80 5.16
CA ILE A 360 -2.39 -10.14 4.41
C ILE A 360 -1.86 -9.19 3.34
N SER A 361 -0.58 -8.85 3.38
CA SER A 361 0.09 -8.04 2.35
C SER A 361 0.00 -8.72 0.98
N GLU A 362 -0.05 -7.91 -0.07
CA GLU A 362 0.08 -8.39 -1.46
C GLU A 362 1.48 -8.96 -1.73
N VAL A 363 2.49 -8.64 -0.90
CA VAL A 363 3.86 -9.15 -1.02
C VAL A 363 4.29 -9.76 0.31
N THR A 364 4.07 -11.05 0.46
CA THR A 364 4.22 -11.77 1.74
C THR A 364 5.68 -12.04 2.12
N ASP A 365 6.61 -12.10 1.17
CA ASP A 365 8.04 -12.37 1.39
C ASP A 365 8.80 -11.18 2.01
N GLU A 366 8.20 -10.00 2.08
CA GLU A 366 8.77 -8.84 2.77
C GLU A 366 8.61 -8.89 4.29
N GLU A 367 7.81 -9.80 4.82
CA GLU A 367 7.48 -9.91 6.26
C GLU A 367 7.15 -8.55 6.89
N GLU A 368 6.24 -7.85 6.23
CA GLU A 368 5.96 -6.43 6.47
C GLU A 368 5.32 -6.17 7.83
N ILE A 369 5.92 -5.24 8.57
CA ILE A 369 5.35 -4.56 9.73
C ILE A 369 5.06 -3.13 9.33
N LEU A 370 3.83 -2.69 9.52
CA LEU A 370 3.38 -1.34 9.19
C LEU A 370 3.29 -0.50 10.45
N ILE A 371 4.22 0.45 10.62
CA ILE A 371 4.14 1.45 11.70
C ILE A 371 3.11 2.50 11.30
N LEU A 372 2.17 2.77 12.20
CA LEU A 372 1.06 3.70 11.97
C LEU A 372 1.51 5.16 12.07
N PRO A 373 0.85 6.10 11.39
CA PRO A 373 1.20 7.50 11.40
C PRO A 373 1.17 8.10 12.81
N PHE A 374 1.97 9.12 13.01
CA PHE A 374 2.05 9.90 14.25
C PHE A 374 2.62 9.13 15.45
N SER A 375 3.36 8.07 15.19
CA SER A 375 4.11 7.33 16.21
C SER A 375 5.43 8.05 16.49
N THR A 376 5.79 8.19 17.76
CA THR A 376 6.97 8.94 18.20
C THR A 376 8.06 7.99 18.68
N PHE A 377 9.26 8.20 18.19
CA PHE A 377 10.42 7.41 18.55
C PHE A 377 11.56 8.31 19.03
N ARG A 378 12.36 7.81 19.98
CA ARG A 378 13.60 8.45 20.43
C ARG A 378 14.79 7.78 19.79
N VAL A 379 15.72 8.55 19.26
CA VAL A 379 17.00 8.06 18.79
C VAL A 379 17.85 7.64 19.99
N THR A 380 18.12 6.36 20.12
CA THR A 380 18.90 5.79 21.23
C THR A 380 20.33 5.50 20.85
N SER A 381 20.60 5.20 19.57
CA SER A 381 21.94 4.90 19.06
C SER A 381 22.06 5.34 17.61
N MET A 382 23.25 5.82 17.26
CA MET A 382 23.66 6.06 15.87
C MET A 382 25.09 5.58 15.69
N LYS A 383 25.30 4.64 14.78
CA LYS A 383 26.58 4.05 14.48
C LYS A 383 26.94 4.26 13.02
N GLN A 384 28.14 4.77 12.77
CA GLN A 384 28.71 4.85 11.44
C GLN A 384 29.67 3.70 11.21
N ASN A 385 29.48 2.97 10.13
CA ASN A 385 30.30 1.82 9.74
C ASN A 385 31.38 2.22 8.71
N ASP A 386 32.43 1.41 8.64
CA ASP A 386 33.48 1.56 7.62
C ASP A 386 32.92 1.11 6.25
N PRO A 387 32.91 1.97 5.22
CA PRO A 387 32.42 1.63 3.88
C PRO A 387 33.14 0.43 3.24
N LYS A 388 34.36 0.14 3.68
CA LYS A 388 35.15 -0.98 3.15
C LYS A 388 34.83 -2.35 3.78
N LYS A 389 34.13 -2.32 4.91
CA LYS A 389 33.84 -3.52 5.70
C LYS A 389 32.34 -3.88 5.73
N ASN A 390 31.50 -2.92 5.48
CA ASN A 390 30.05 -3.11 5.60
C ASN A 390 29.33 -2.33 4.48
N GLY A 391 28.35 -2.97 3.83
CA GLY A 391 27.49 -2.33 2.82
C GLY A 391 26.61 -1.26 3.41
N ILE A 392 26.20 -1.39 4.68
CA ILE A 392 25.39 -0.40 5.40
C ILE A 392 26.31 0.59 6.09
N LEU A 393 26.18 1.87 5.76
CA LEU A 393 27.04 2.94 6.27
C LEU A 393 26.57 3.48 7.61
N ILE A 394 25.25 3.55 7.83
CA ILE A 394 24.64 4.10 9.03
C ILE A 394 23.67 3.07 9.63
N GLU A 395 23.78 2.85 10.91
CA GLU A 395 22.78 2.12 11.69
C GLU A 395 22.17 3.06 12.73
N LEU A 396 20.84 3.20 12.72
CA LEU A 396 20.06 4.00 13.68
C LEU A 396 19.21 3.06 14.52
N GLU A 397 19.21 3.27 15.84
CA GLU A 397 18.27 2.61 16.75
C GLU A 397 17.28 3.64 17.28
N LEU A 398 16.00 3.31 17.13
CA LEU A 398 14.88 4.16 17.52
C LEU A 398 13.95 3.38 18.46
N GLU A 399 13.69 3.93 19.63
CA GLU A 399 12.83 3.33 20.62
C GLU A 399 11.55 4.14 20.77
N GLU A 400 10.40 3.46 20.71
CA GLU A 400 9.12 4.12 20.89
C GLU A 400 9.05 4.87 22.22
N CYS A 401 8.62 6.13 22.17
CA CYS A 401 8.40 6.92 23.37
C CYS A 401 7.15 6.40 24.09
N CYS A 402 7.32 6.02 25.36
CA CYS A 402 6.16 5.67 26.19
C CYS A 402 5.25 6.89 26.32
N GLU A 403 3.96 6.69 26.10
CA GLU A 403 2.95 7.67 26.47
C GLU A 403 2.94 7.76 27.99
N SER A 404 3.22 8.94 28.54
CA SER A 404 3.15 9.25 29.98
C SER A 404 1.72 9.38 30.45
#